data_2d479346fcba30cbc27ae1e286a5aab9
#
_entry.id   2d479346fcba30cbc27ae1e286a5aab9
#
_cell.length_a   1.000
_cell.length_b   1.000
_cell.length_c   1.000
_cell.angle_alpha   90.00
_cell.angle_beta   90.00
_cell.angle_gamma   90.00
#
_symmetry.space_group_name_H-M   'P 1'
#
loop_
_entity.id
_entity.type
_entity.pdbx_description
1 polymer ?
#
loop_
_entity_poly.entity_id
_entity_poly.type
_entity_poly.pdbx_seq_one_letter_code
_entity_poly.pdbx_strand_id
1 'polypeptide(L)'
;GGRGRGLGAQRVPLDLVEQGAVGNLQIGRGGQIVSYRDRRTNPNVRLMGTDENYVTALNFDIVAGRNLGADDVEYGRPVCLLGSDVVLKLFPGEEALGQGVRMNGQNYTVVGLLAPKGTAFGGNPDALVITPISRFLAVYGRSMRSINLNVQAPSQAELAATQEKSVGMMRLVRGLRPEDLNDFEIFSNESLIDAFNKIADVVSAGALIISAIALLASG
;
A
#
# COMPACT_ATOMS: atom_id res chain seq x y z
N GLY A 1 16.58 -21.57 -25.57
CA GLY A 1 15.48 -22.27 -24.91
C GLY A 1 15.37 -21.83 -23.45
N GLY A 2 14.98 -20.56 -23.23
CA GLY A 2 14.73 -20.03 -21.87
C GLY A 2 13.32 -20.40 -21.46
N ARG A 3 13.18 -21.35 -20.54
CA ARG A 3 11.92 -21.63 -19.85
C ARG A 3 11.62 -20.43 -18.96
N GLY A 4 10.63 -19.63 -19.35
CA GLY A 4 10.04 -18.62 -18.48
C GLY A 4 9.50 -19.31 -17.21
N ARG A 5 10.20 -19.15 -16.09
CA ARG A 5 9.64 -19.48 -14.77
C ARG A 5 8.50 -18.52 -14.55
N GLY A 6 7.28 -19.05 -14.55
CA GLY A 6 6.11 -18.30 -14.12
C GLY A 6 6.37 -17.80 -12.70
N LEU A 7 6.35 -16.49 -12.54
CA LEU A 7 6.24 -15.86 -11.23
C LEU A 7 4.82 -16.20 -10.72
N GLY A 8 4.70 -17.37 -10.09
CA GLY A 8 3.60 -17.61 -9.17
C GLY A 8 3.55 -16.43 -8.21
N ALA A 9 2.37 -16.05 -7.77
CA ALA A 9 2.20 -15.03 -6.74
C ALA A 9 3.24 -15.31 -5.64
N GLN A 10 4.26 -14.44 -5.56
CA GLN A 10 5.32 -14.61 -4.55
C GLN A 10 4.62 -14.37 -3.21
N ARG A 11 4.30 -15.46 -2.53
CA ARG A 11 3.82 -15.38 -1.14
C ARG A 11 4.91 -14.68 -0.34
N VAL A 12 4.51 -13.78 0.54
CA VAL A 12 5.40 -13.26 1.57
C VAL A 12 6.03 -14.47 2.26
N PRO A 13 7.36 -14.51 2.42
CA PRO A 13 8.01 -15.65 3.05
C PRO A 13 7.38 -15.95 4.40
N LEU A 14 6.89 -17.18 4.58
CA LEU A 14 6.18 -17.64 5.77
C LEU A 14 6.96 -17.38 7.06
N ASP A 15 8.29 -17.43 7.00
CA ASP A 15 9.16 -17.18 8.16
C ASP A 15 9.07 -15.76 8.73
N LEU A 16 8.68 -14.77 7.93
CA LEU A 16 8.44 -13.40 8.41
C LEU A 16 7.07 -13.32 9.12
N VAL A 17 6.11 -14.11 8.66
CA VAL A 17 4.77 -14.18 9.27
C VAL A 17 4.83 -14.93 10.62
N GLU A 18 5.59 -16.03 10.70
CA GLU A 18 5.75 -16.83 11.91
C GLU A 18 6.43 -16.06 13.06
N GLN A 19 7.22 -15.01 12.73
CA GLN A 19 7.90 -14.17 13.73
C GLN A 19 7.13 -12.90 14.07
N GLY A 20 5.84 -12.82 13.73
CA GLY A 20 4.99 -11.65 14.03
C GLY A 20 5.21 -10.46 13.09
N ALA A 21 6.09 -10.56 12.10
CA ALA A 21 6.23 -9.55 11.07
C ALA A 21 5.13 -9.76 10.01
N VAL A 22 4.16 -8.89 9.95
CA VAL A 22 3.10 -8.93 8.94
C VAL A 22 3.65 -8.31 7.66
N GLY A 23 3.80 -9.13 6.62
CA GLY A 23 4.19 -8.65 5.30
C GLY A 23 2.97 -8.53 4.39
N ASN A 24 2.95 -7.50 3.56
CA ASN A 24 1.95 -7.39 2.50
C ASN A 24 2.58 -6.97 1.17
N LEU A 25 1.95 -7.44 0.09
CA LEU A 25 2.27 -7.03 -1.27
C LEU A 25 1.28 -5.95 -1.71
N GLN A 26 1.78 -4.91 -2.36
CA GLN A 26 0.92 -3.89 -2.94
C GLN A 26 1.47 -3.34 -4.26
N ILE A 27 0.54 -3.03 -5.15
CA ILE A 27 0.76 -2.29 -6.38
C ILE A 27 -0.39 -1.31 -6.56
N GLY A 28 -0.12 -0.09 -6.98
CA GLY A 28 -1.15 0.93 -7.03
C GLY A 28 -1.26 1.65 -8.37
N ARG A 29 -2.47 2.14 -8.66
CA ARG A 29 -2.77 3.05 -9.76
C ARG A 29 -3.72 4.13 -9.29
N GLY A 30 -3.28 5.39 -9.39
CA GLY A 30 -4.12 6.56 -9.12
C GLY A 30 -4.97 6.96 -10.33
N GLY A 31 -5.83 7.98 -10.12
CA GLY A 31 -6.60 8.58 -11.18
C GLY A 31 -7.70 7.70 -11.76
N GLN A 32 -8.24 6.76 -10.97
CA GLN A 32 -9.26 5.84 -11.44
C GLN A 32 -10.65 6.40 -11.23
N ILE A 33 -11.56 6.02 -12.15
CA ILE A 33 -12.99 6.28 -12.04
C ILE A 33 -13.67 4.94 -11.78
N VAL A 34 -14.50 4.92 -10.74
CA VAL A 34 -15.37 3.79 -10.41
C VAL A 34 -16.81 4.16 -10.77
N SER A 35 -17.54 3.25 -11.37
CA SER A 35 -18.94 3.48 -11.74
C SER A 35 -19.84 2.37 -11.23
N TYR A 36 -21.04 2.76 -10.85
CA TYR A 36 -22.14 1.89 -10.48
C TYR A 36 -23.44 2.45 -11.05
N ARG A 37 -24.07 1.71 -11.95
CA ARG A 37 -25.24 2.19 -12.74
C ARG A 37 -24.91 3.52 -13.45
N ASP A 38 -25.62 4.57 -13.13
CA ASP A 38 -25.48 5.94 -13.64
C ASP A 38 -24.52 6.83 -12.84
N ARG A 39 -24.05 6.35 -11.66
CA ARG A 39 -23.17 7.10 -10.76
C ARG A 39 -21.71 6.82 -11.05
N ARG A 40 -20.88 7.85 -10.84
CA ARG A 40 -19.43 7.75 -11.03
C ARG A 40 -18.67 8.55 -9.97
N THR A 41 -17.50 8.08 -9.61
CA THR A 41 -16.57 8.85 -8.77
C THR A 41 -15.81 9.87 -9.61
N ASN A 42 -15.16 10.82 -8.94
CA ASN A 42 -14.13 11.65 -9.55
C ASN A 42 -12.91 10.80 -9.95
N PRO A 43 -12.05 11.28 -10.89
CA PRO A 43 -10.84 10.58 -11.30
C PRO A 43 -9.71 10.72 -10.26
N ASN A 44 -10.02 10.54 -9.00
CA ASN A 44 -9.09 10.62 -7.86
C ASN A 44 -9.00 9.32 -7.07
N VAL A 45 -9.72 8.28 -7.48
CA VAL A 45 -9.70 7.00 -6.77
C VAL A 45 -8.37 6.28 -7.02
N ARG A 46 -7.78 5.78 -5.94
CA ARG A 46 -6.63 4.88 -6.00
C ARG A 46 -7.12 3.43 -6.06
N LEU A 47 -6.70 2.72 -7.07
CA LEU A 47 -6.89 1.28 -7.15
C LEU A 47 -5.62 0.59 -6.68
N MET A 48 -5.74 -0.25 -5.66
CA MET A 48 -4.66 -1.03 -5.09
C MET A 48 -4.88 -2.51 -5.37
N GLY A 49 -3.88 -3.15 -5.94
CA GLY A 49 -3.78 -4.61 -6.01
C GLY A 49 -2.96 -5.11 -4.83
N THR A 50 -3.54 -5.95 -3.98
CA THR A 50 -2.91 -6.36 -2.72
C THR A 50 -3.12 -7.85 -2.44
N ASP A 51 -2.39 -8.35 -1.44
CA ASP A 51 -2.69 -9.62 -0.79
C ASP A 51 -3.72 -9.47 0.35
N GLU A 52 -4.02 -10.57 1.03
CA GLU A 52 -4.97 -10.63 2.13
C GLU A 52 -4.51 -9.92 3.41
N ASN A 53 -3.20 -9.67 3.55
CA ASN A 53 -2.60 -9.09 4.75
C ASN A 53 -2.63 -7.55 4.75
N TYR A 54 -2.86 -6.94 3.59
CA TYR A 54 -2.77 -5.48 3.40
C TYR A 54 -3.64 -4.68 4.38
N VAL A 55 -4.89 -5.08 4.55
CA VAL A 55 -5.85 -4.39 5.42
C VAL A 55 -5.36 -4.38 6.86
N THR A 56 -4.90 -5.53 7.35
CA THR A 56 -4.36 -5.69 8.72
C THR A 56 -3.04 -4.94 8.89
N ALA A 57 -2.11 -5.10 7.96
CA ALA A 57 -0.79 -4.48 8.03
C ALA A 57 -0.83 -2.94 8.02
N LEU A 58 -1.84 -2.36 7.38
CA LEU A 58 -2.02 -0.91 7.34
C LEU A 58 -3.11 -0.39 8.28
N ASN A 59 -3.56 -1.22 9.23
CA ASN A 59 -4.57 -0.86 10.22
C ASN A 59 -5.83 -0.24 9.59
N PHE A 60 -6.37 -0.89 8.56
CA PHE A 60 -7.69 -0.57 8.04
C PHE A 60 -8.74 -1.36 8.80
N ASP A 61 -9.81 -0.69 9.23
CA ASP A 61 -10.96 -1.35 9.82
C ASP A 61 -12.01 -1.65 8.73
N ILE A 62 -12.62 -2.83 8.80
CA ILE A 62 -13.73 -3.22 7.93
C ILE A 62 -15.02 -2.99 8.69
N VAL A 63 -15.86 -2.09 8.19
CA VAL A 63 -17.17 -1.75 8.83
C VAL A 63 -18.28 -2.70 8.40
N ALA A 64 -18.16 -3.33 7.24
CA ALA A 64 -19.13 -4.31 6.76
C ALA A 64 -18.50 -5.27 5.75
N GLY A 65 -18.99 -6.51 5.70
CA GLY A 65 -18.49 -7.54 4.80
C GLY A 65 -17.23 -8.23 5.32
N ARG A 66 -16.31 -8.55 4.43
CA ARG A 66 -15.08 -9.29 4.74
C ARG A 66 -13.86 -8.71 4.03
N ASN A 67 -12.68 -9.08 4.50
CA ASN A 67 -11.42 -8.84 3.82
C ASN A 67 -11.26 -9.71 2.55
N LEU A 68 -10.24 -9.42 1.74
CA LEU A 68 -9.76 -10.35 0.73
C LEU A 68 -9.30 -11.65 1.43
N GLY A 69 -9.70 -12.78 0.90
CA GLY A 69 -9.18 -14.06 1.34
C GLY A 69 -8.02 -14.52 0.47
N ALA A 70 -7.20 -15.46 0.99
CA ALA A 70 -6.12 -16.08 0.23
C ALA A 70 -6.58 -16.65 -1.11
N ASP A 71 -7.76 -17.28 -1.14
CA ASP A 71 -8.38 -17.78 -2.37
C ASP A 71 -8.70 -16.68 -3.40
N ASP A 72 -9.14 -15.49 -2.93
CA ASP A 72 -9.41 -14.37 -3.83
C ASP A 72 -8.12 -13.92 -4.52
N VAL A 73 -7.02 -13.92 -3.76
CA VAL A 73 -5.68 -13.58 -4.27
C VAL A 73 -5.14 -14.69 -5.17
N GLU A 74 -5.23 -15.94 -4.77
CA GLU A 74 -4.71 -17.07 -5.52
C GLU A 74 -5.39 -17.21 -6.89
N TYR A 75 -6.73 -17.16 -6.91
CA TYR A 75 -7.51 -17.34 -8.15
C TYR A 75 -7.79 -16.03 -8.90
N GLY A 76 -7.34 -14.88 -8.40
CA GLY A 76 -7.54 -13.58 -9.04
C GLY A 76 -9.02 -13.25 -9.21
N ARG A 77 -9.84 -13.53 -8.17
CA ARG A 77 -11.29 -13.29 -8.20
C ARG A 77 -11.58 -11.81 -8.45
N PRO A 78 -12.60 -11.48 -9.25
CA PRO A 78 -12.99 -10.10 -9.51
C PRO A 78 -13.79 -9.50 -8.34
N VAL A 79 -13.15 -9.41 -7.18
CA VAL A 79 -13.74 -8.85 -5.96
C VAL A 79 -12.99 -7.59 -5.54
N CYS A 80 -13.66 -6.72 -4.77
CA CYS A 80 -13.04 -5.51 -4.25
C CYS A 80 -13.58 -5.10 -2.87
N LEU A 81 -12.75 -4.34 -2.14
CA LEU A 81 -13.17 -3.55 -1.00
C LEU A 81 -13.23 -2.08 -1.42
N LEU A 82 -14.20 -1.36 -0.88
CA LEU A 82 -14.39 0.07 -1.15
C LEU A 82 -14.05 0.91 0.07
N GLY A 83 -13.29 1.98 -0.14
CA GLY A 83 -13.11 3.04 0.82
C GLY A 83 -14.36 3.89 0.99
N SER A 84 -14.51 4.55 2.13
CA SER A 84 -15.72 5.26 2.53
C SER A 84 -16.13 6.37 1.55
N ASP A 85 -15.20 7.11 0.96
CA ASP A 85 -15.49 8.15 -0.03
C ASP A 85 -16.14 7.57 -1.32
N VAL A 86 -15.68 6.38 -1.73
CA VAL A 86 -16.23 5.67 -2.90
C VAL A 86 -17.65 5.19 -2.61
N VAL A 87 -17.88 4.64 -1.40
CA VAL A 87 -19.22 4.18 -0.96
C VAL A 87 -20.20 5.34 -0.92
N LEU A 88 -19.84 6.46 -0.30
CA LEU A 88 -20.70 7.65 -0.21
C LEU A 88 -21.09 8.20 -1.60
N LYS A 89 -20.21 8.13 -2.57
CA LYS A 89 -20.48 8.63 -3.92
C LYS A 89 -21.31 7.69 -4.78
N LEU A 90 -21.09 6.38 -4.66
CA LEU A 90 -21.74 5.40 -5.53
C LEU A 90 -23.03 4.84 -4.92
N PHE A 91 -23.13 4.74 -3.60
CA PHE A 91 -24.22 4.08 -2.88
C PHE A 91 -24.88 4.99 -1.82
N PRO A 92 -25.28 6.24 -2.14
CA PRO A 92 -25.93 7.11 -1.15
C PRO A 92 -27.26 6.49 -0.69
N GLY A 93 -27.26 5.97 0.55
CA GLY A 93 -28.45 5.34 1.12
C GLY A 93 -28.79 3.93 0.60
N GLU A 94 -27.90 3.33 -0.19
CA GLU A 94 -28.04 1.97 -0.71
C GLU A 94 -26.97 1.04 -0.12
N GLU A 95 -27.28 -0.26 -0.04
CA GLU A 95 -26.32 -1.28 0.38
C GLU A 95 -25.30 -1.54 -0.74
N ALA A 96 -24.02 -1.40 -0.43
CA ALA A 96 -22.95 -1.59 -1.39
C ALA A 96 -22.42 -3.04 -1.45
N LEU A 97 -22.59 -3.81 -0.36
CA LEU A 97 -22.12 -5.21 -0.32
C LEU A 97 -22.84 -6.07 -1.36
N GLY A 98 -22.06 -6.94 -2.03
CA GLY A 98 -22.55 -7.82 -3.07
C GLY A 98 -22.85 -7.13 -4.41
N GLN A 99 -22.80 -5.80 -4.47
CA GLN A 99 -23.05 -5.06 -5.72
C GLN A 99 -21.85 -5.14 -6.65
N GLY A 100 -22.12 -5.01 -7.96
CA GLY A 100 -21.11 -4.97 -9.00
C GLY A 100 -20.71 -3.55 -9.35
N VAL A 101 -19.44 -3.18 -9.15
CA VAL A 101 -18.88 -1.90 -9.59
C VAL A 101 -17.98 -2.10 -10.81
N ARG A 102 -17.88 -1.08 -11.65
CA ARG A 102 -17.08 -1.13 -12.86
C ARG A 102 -15.91 -0.16 -12.81
N MET A 103 -14.70 -0.68 -13.11
CA MET A 103 -13.47 0.10 -13.24
C MET A 103 -12.74 -0.31 -14.51
N ASN A 104 -12.36 0.66 -15.35
CA ASN A 104 -11.62 0.40 -16.61
C ASN A 104 -12.22 -0.73 -17.47
N GLY A 105 -13.55 -0.76 -17.57
CA GLY A 105 -14.24 -1.79 -18.35
C GLY A 105 -14.38 -3.14 -17.65
N GLN A 106 -13.80 -3.36 -16.48
CA GLN A 106 -13.87 -4.60 -15.71
C GLN A 106 -14.89 -4.47 -14.59
N ASN A 107 -15.63 -5.55 -14.33
CA ASN A 107 -16.58 -5.63 -13.23
C ASN A 107 -15.91 -6.28 -12.01
N TYR A 108 -16.25 -5.75 -10.82
CA TYR A 108 -15.80 -6.26 -9.51
C TYR A 108 -17.00 -6.34 -8.58
N THR A 109 -17.08 -7.43 -7.80
CA THR A 109 -18.08 -7.56 -6.75
C THR A 109 -17.56 -6.97 -5.45
N VAL A 110 -18.34 -6.12 -4.81
CA VAL A 110 -18.00 -5.51 -3.51
C VAL A 110 -18.15 -6.55 -2.41
N VAL A 111 -17.06 -6.90 -1.74
CA VAL A 111 -17.04 -7.91 -0.65
C VAL A 111 -16.77 -7.32 0.73
N GLY A 112 -16.29 -6.07 0.79
CA GLY A 112 -16.06 -5.38 2.06
C GLY A 112 -16.04 -3.87 1.91
N LEU A 113 -16.34 -3.19 3.01
CA LEU A 113 -16.37 -1.74 3.13
C LEU A 113 -15.40 -1.32 4.23
N LEU A 114 -14.54 -0.34 3.92
CA LEU A 114 -13.53 0.17 4.84
C LEU A 114 -14.09 1.34 5.66
N ALA A 115 -13.68 1.41 6.91
CA ALA A 115 -13.92 2.57 7.77
C ALA A 115 -13.25 3.83 7.21
N PRO A 116 -13.81 5.02 7.45
CA PRO A 116 -13.15 6.26 7.08
C PRO A 116 -11.87 6.47 7.91
N LYS A 117 -10.77 6.79 7.24
CA LYS A 117 -9.50 7.21 7.89
C LYS A 117 -9.38 8.72 8.01
N GLY A 118 -10.24 9.46 7.32
CA GLY A 118 -10.22 10.92 7.29
C GLY A 118 -9.10 11.49 6.39
N THR A 119 -9.13 12.81 6.21
CA THR A 119 -8.12 13.51 5.41
C THR A 119 -6.89 13.79 6.26
N ALA A 120 -5.75 13.21 5.89
CA ALA A 120 -4.47 13.52 6.48
C ALA A 120 -3.54 14.13 5.41
N PHE A 121 -2.86 15.21 5.73
CA PHE A 121 -1.78 15.83 4.93
C PHE A 121 -2.09 15.98 3.42
N GLY A 122 -3.28 16.50 3.08
CA GLY A 122 -3.62 16.87 1.69
C GLY A 122 -3.99 15.72 0.76
N GLY A 123 -4.08 14.49 1.26
CA GLY A 123 -4.59 13.33 0.52
C GLY A 123 -5.97 12.90 0.97
N ASN A 124 -6.72 12.21 0.10
CA ASN A 124 -7.94 11.51 0.45
C ASN A 124 -7.68 10.00 0.51
N PRO A 125 -7.31 9.44 1.68
CA PRO A 125 -7.05 8.01 1.83
C PRO A 125 -8.31 7.17 1.60
N ASP A 126 -9.49 7.77 1.75
CA ASP A 126 -10.79 7.12 1.66
C ASP A 126 -11.28 6.96 0.20
N ALA A 127 -10.66 7.66 -0.75
CA ALA A 127 -10.86 7.44 -2.18
C ALA A 127 -10.02 6.26 -2.68
N LEU A 128 -10.33 5.07 -2.20
CA LEU A 128 -9.56 3.84 -2.35
C LEU A 128 -10.45 2.67 -2.79
N VAL A 129 -9.93 1.85 -3.68
CA VAL A 129 -10.46 0.52 -3.99
C VAL A 129 -9.33 -0.49 -3.89
N ILE A 130 -9.58 -1.58 -3.19
CA ILE A 130 -8.62 -2.68 -3.02
C ILE A 130 -9.15 -3.89 -3.78
N THR A 131 -8.28 -4.56 -4.55
CA THR A 131 -8.59 -5.78 -5.30
C THR A 131 -7.42 -6.77 -5.15
N PRO A 132 -7.62 -8.07 -5.38
CA PRO A 132 -6.52 -9.03 -5.39
C PRO A 132 -5.39 -8.63 -6.35
N ILE A 133 -4.14 -8.73 -5.90
CA ILE A 133 -2.97 -8.35 -6.70
C ILE A 133 -2.88 -9.17 -7.99
N SER A 134 -3.23 -10.45 -7.95
CA SER A 134 -3.29 -11.33 -9.12
C SER A 134 -4.29 -10.81 -10.16
N ARG A 135 -5.47 -10.34 -9.72
CA ARG A 135 -6.47 -9.71 -10.59
C ARG A 135 -5.96 -8.40 -11.17
N PHE A 136 -5.35 -7.55 -10.34
CA PHE A 136 -4.74 -6.30 -10.78
C PHE A 136 -3.71 -6.54 -11.89
N LEU A 137 -2.77 -7.49 -11.68
CA LEU A 137 -1.73 -7.83 -12.64
C LEU A 137 -2.28 -8.45 -13.93
N ALA A 138 -3.36 -9.23 -13.85
CA ALA A 138 -4.02 -9.79 -15.02
C ALA A 138 -4.66 -8.71 -15.91
N VAL A 139 -5.23 -7.65 -15.30
CA VAL A 139 -5.91 -6.56 -16.03
C VAL A 139 -4.94 -5.52 -16.55
N TYR A 140 -3.94 -5.13 -15.75
CA TYR A 140 -3.06 -3.99 -16.06
C TYR A 140 -1.66 -4.39 -16.55
N GLY A 141 -1.35 -5.69 -16.55
CA GLY A 141 -0.06 -6.21 -16.96
C GLY A 141 1.02 -6.10 -15.87
N ARG A 142 2.14 -6.78 -16.12
CA ARG A 142 3.28 -6.86 -15.19
C ARG A 142 4.41 -5.89 -15.53
N SER A 143 4.41 -5.35 -16.75
CA SER A 143 5.61 -4.78 -17.37
C SER A 143 5.75 -3.32 -17.10
N MET A 144 5.80 -2.73 -16.07
CA MET A 144 6.20 -1.30 -15.83
C MET A 144 5.86 -0.78 -14.42
N ARG A 145 5.71 -1.67 -13.44
CA ARG A 145 5.34 -1.22 -12.10
C ARG A 145 6.16 -1.91 -11.04
N SER A 146 6.68 -1.12 -10.13
CA SER A 146 7.27 -1.64 -8.90
C SER A 146 6.17 -2.21 -8.02
N ILE A 147 6.39 -3.42 -7.52
CA ILE A 147 5.59 -4.01 -6.46
C ILE A 147 6.27 -3.62 -5.15
N ASN A 148 5.53 -3.03 -4.25
CA ASN A 148 6.03 -2.72 -2.92
C ASN A 148 5.70 -3.89 -1.98
N LEU A 149 6.71 -4.31 -1.23
CA LEU A 149 6.57 -5.24 -0.13
C LEU A 149 6.72 -4.45 1.16
N ASN A 150 5.68 -4.42 1.97
CA ASN A 150 5.74 -3.80 3.30
C ASN A 150 5.89 -4.90 4.35
N VAL A 151 6.84 -4.73 5.24
CA VAL A 151 7.08 -5.60 6.38
C VAL A 151 6.96 -4.76 7.64
N GLN A 152 6.16 -5.22 8.60
CA GLN A 152 6.02 -4.58 9.90
C GLN A 152 6.87 -5.35 10.91
N ALA A 153 7.79 -4.68 11.56
CA ALA A 153 8.52 -5.27 12.67
C ALA A 153 7.62 -5.40 13.92
N PRO A 154 7.75 -6.46 14.70
CA PRO A 154 6.95 -6.65 15.92
C PRO A 154 7.17 -5.56 16.96
N SER A 155 8.38 -5.00 17.00
CA SER A 155 8.75 -3.91 17.91
C SER A 155 9.83 -3.03 17.29
N GLN A 156 10.02 -1.83 17.86
CA GLN A 156 11.12 -0.92 17.47
C GLN A 156 12.49 -1.58 17.67
N ALA A 157 12.65 -2.36 18.73
CA ALA A 157 13.91 -3.06 19.01
C ALA A 157 14.27 -4.13 17.96
N GLU A 158 13.25 -4.70 17.31
CA GLU A 158 13.41 -5.74 16.30
C GLU A 158 13.45 -5.21 14.86
N LEU A 159 13.31 -3.89 14.70
CA LEU A 159 13.25 -3.28 13.36
C LEU A 159 14.48 -3.59 12.53
N ALA A 160 15.69 -3.39 13.09
CA ALA A 160 16.94 -3.64 12.38
C ALA A 160 17.11 -5.12 11.99
N ALA A 161 16.80 -6.04 12.92
CA ALA A 161 16.87 -7.48 12.65
C ALA A 161 15.84 -7.92 11.60
N THR A 162 14.62 -7.36 11.66
CA THR A 162 13.57 -7.62 10.66
C THR A 162 13.96 -7.09 9.28
N GLN A 163 14.58 -5.92 9.22
CA GLN A 163 15.07 -5.34 7.97
C GLN A 163 16.18 -6.21 7.35
N GLU A 164 17.20 -6.59 8.13
CA GLU A 164 18.29 -7.44 7.65
C GLU A 164 17.78 -8.79 7.13
N LYS A 165 16.87 -9.42 7.87
CA LYS A 165 16.22 -10.66 7.46
C LYS A 165 15.43 -10.49 6.17
N SER A 166 14.69 -9.40 6.02
CA SER A 166 13.92 -9.08 4.80
C SER A 166 14.85 -8.92 3.59
N VAL A 167 15.99 -8.26 3.75
CA VAL A 167 17.03 -8.17 2.72
C VAL A 167 17.51 -9.54 2.30
N GLY A 168 17.90 -10.38 3.26
CA GLY A 168 18.38 -11.73 2.99
C GLY A 168 17.38 -12.57 2.21
N MET A 169 16.11 -12.51 2.61
CA MET A 169 15.03 -13.23 1.92
C MET A 169 14.75 -12.69 0.52
N MET A 170 14.75 -11.36 0.34
CA MET A 170 14.58 -10.76 -0.99
C MET A 170 15.73 -11.15 -1.92
N ARG A 171 16.97 -11.17 -1.45
CA ARG A 171 18.13 -11.65 -2.23
C ARG A 171 17.95 -13.11 -2.65
N LEU A 172 17.47 -13.97 -1.74
CA LEU A 172 17.21 -15.38 -2.01
C LEU A 172 16.13 -15.56 -3.09
N VAL A 173 15.00 -14.86 -2.96
CA VAL A 173 13.87 -14.90 -3.91
C VAL A 173 14.29 -14.38 -5.29
N ARG A 174 15.15 -13.36 -5.33
CA ARG A 174 15.69 -12.78 -6.57
C ARG A 174 16.80 -13.63 -7.18
N GLY A 175 17.32 -14.60 -6.43
CA GLY A 175 18.45 -15.45 -6.87
C GLY A 175 19.76 -14.67 -7.01
N LEU A 176 19.94 -13.61 -6.21
CA LEU A 176 21.15 -12.80 -6.20
C LEU A 176 22.29 -13.58 -5.52
N ARG A 177 23.47 -13.49 -6.12
CA ARG A 177 24.71 -14.07 -5.54
C ARG A 177 25.23 -13.13 -4.44
N PRO A 178 26.09 -13.63 -3.53
CA PRO A 178 26.65 -12.79 -2.46
C PRO A 178 27.35 -11.51 -2.96
N GLU A 179 28.01 -11.59 -4.11
CA GLU A 179 28.73 -10.48 -4.76
C GLU A 179 27.83 -9.50 -5.54
N ASP A 180 26.58 -9.88 -5.85
CA ASP A 180 25.69 -9.04 -6.62
C ASP A 180 25.12 -7.89 -5.74
N LEU A 181 24.99 -6.70 -6.32
CA LEU A 181 24.27 -5.59 -5.68
C LEU A 181 22.78 -5.89 -5.60
N ASN A 182 22.11 -5.29 -4.60
CA ASN A 182 20.65 -5.39 -4.52
C ASN A 182 20.01 -4.69 -5.72
N ASP A 183 19.08 -5.38 -6.38
CA ASP A 183 18.25 -4.86 -7.48
C ASP A 183 16.88 -4.35 -6.98
N PHE A 184 16.79 -4.07 -5.68
CA PHE A 184 15.63 -3.54 -4.98
C PHE A 184 16.04 -2.47 -3.97
N GLU A 185 15.12 -1.57 -3.67
CA GLU A 185 15.30 -0.51 -2.69
C GLU A 185 14.56 -0.85 -1.40
N ILE A 186 15.09 -0.39 -0.28
CA ILE A 186 14.50 -0.55 1.05
C ILE A 186 14.28 0.84 1.63
N PHE A 187 13.05 1.09 2.02
CA PHE A 187 12.65 2.29 2.73
C PHE A 187 12.23 1.90 4.14
N SER A 188 12.87 2.49 5.15
CA SER A 188 12.44 2.35 6.54
C SER A 188 11.82 3.66 7.02
N ASN A 189 10.89 3.56 7.99
CA ASN A 189 10.35 4.76 8.64
C ASN A 189 11.44 5.55 9.37
N GLU A 190 12.50 4.89 9.82
CA GLU A 190 13.64 5.52 10.46
C GLU A 190 14.38 6.48 9.53
N SER A 191 14.57 6.10 8.26
CA SER A 191 15.18 6.99 7.26
C SER A 191 14.34 8.24 6.97
N LEU A 192 13.01 8.14 7.10
CA LEU A 192 12.11 9.29 7.00
C LEU A 192 12.21 10.18 8.23
N ILE A 193 12.23 9.61 9.42
CA ILE A 193 12.40 10.35 10.68
C ILE A 193 13.74 11.09 10.68
N ASP A 194 14.82 10.46 10.25
CA ASP A 194 16.14 11.10 10.16
C ASP A 194 16.16 12.25 9.14
N ALA A 195 15.46 12.09 8.01
CA ALA A 195 15.32 13.17 7.03
C ALA A 195 14.54 14.35 7.61
N PHE A 196 13.45 14.09 8.35
CA PHE A 196 12.69 15.12 9.03
C PHE A 196 13.49 15.82 10.12
N ASN A 197 14.25 15.07 10.94
CA ASN A 197 15.11 15.63 11.98
C ASN A 197 16.17 16.55 11.38
N LYS A 198 16.83 16.16 10.29
CA LYS A 198 17.79 17.01 9.57
C LYS A 198 17.17 18.31 9.07
N ILE A 199 15.96 18.26 8.55
CA ILE A 199 15.22 19.45 8.11
C ILE A 199 14.90 20.35 9.32
N ALA A 200 14.40 19.76 10.41
CA ALA A 200 14.11 20.49 11.65
C ALA A 200 15.35 21.17 12.23
N ASP A 201 16.50 20.49 12.22
CA ASP A 201 17.78 21.04 12.69
C ASP A 201 18.21 22.24 11.85
N VAL A 202 18.10 22.15 10.51
CA VAL A 202 18.44 23.27 9.61
C VAL A 202 17.51 24.46 9.83
N VAL A 203 16.20 24.23 9.98
CA VAL A 203 15.21 25.29 10.25
C VAL A 203 15.48 25.94 11.61
N SER A 204 15.78 25.14 12.64
CA SER A 204 16.07 25.63 13.99
C SER A 204 17.35 26.46 14.00
N ALA A 205 18.41 26.02 13.34
CA ALA A 205 19.66 26.78 13.19
C ALA A 205 19.44 28.12 12.45
N GLY A 206 18.64 28.09 11.38
CA GLY A 206 18.26 29.29 10.64
C GLY A 206 17.48 30.30 11.49
N ALA A 207 16.52 29.82 12.30
CA ALA A 207 15.75 30.66 13.22
C ALA A 207 16.62 31.30 14.30
N LEU A 208 17.60 30.57 14.86
CA LEU A 208 18.56 31.10 15.82
C LEU A 208 19.43 32.20 15.22
N ILE A 209 19.91 32.03 14.00
CA ILE A 209 20.72 33.04 13.30
C ILE A 209 19.90 34.29 13.06
N ILE A 210 18.65 34.20 12.57
CA ILE A 210 17.76 35.32 12.35
C ILE A 210 17.48 36.05 13.69
N SER A 211 17.20 35.31 14.75
CA SER A 211 16.97 35.88 16.10
C SER A 211 18.18 36.62 16.61
N ALA A 212 19.39 36.06 16.43
CA ALA A 212 20.64 36.73 16.84
C ALA A 212 20.88 38.02 16.05
N ILE A 213 20.63 38.04 14.73
CA ILE A 213 20.74 39.23 13.89
C ILE A 213 19.71 40.29 14.32
N ALA A 214 18.46 39.88 14.61
CA ALA A 214 17.43 40.82 15.10
C ALA A 214 17.80 41.46 16.44
N LEU A 215 18.36 40.68 17.35
CA LEU A 215 18.88 41.22 18.65
C LEU A 215 20.01 42.22 18.47
N LEU A 216 20.96 41.93 17.56
CA LEU A 216 22.06 42.82 17.25
C LEU A 216 21.62 44.12 16.55
N ALA A 217 20.57 44.08 15.77
CA ALA A 217 20.01 45.23 15.05
C ALA A 217 19.11 46.11 15.97
N SER A 218 18.66 45.59 17.13
CA SER A 218 17.77 46.27 18.08
C SER A 218 18.51 46.97 19.22
N GLY A 219 19.81 46.76 19.36
CA GLY A 219 20.67 47.41 20.39
C GLY A 219 21.50 48.50 19.82
#